data_76e9d8a1fde224283286f9877a37be26
#
_entry.id   76e9d8a1fde224283286f9877a37be26
#
_cell.length_a   1.000
_cell.length_b   1.000
_cell.length_c   1.000
_cell.angle_alpha   90.00
_cell.angle_beta   90.00
_cell.angle_gamma   90.00
#
_symmetry.space_group_name_H-M   'P 1'
#
loop_
_entity.id
_entity.type
_entity.pdbx_description
1 polymer ?
#
loop_
_entity_poly.entity_id
_entity_poly.type
_entity_poly.pdbx_seq_one_letter_code
_entity_poly.pdbx_strand_id
1 'polypeptide(L)'
;MGLKCEISNSTVYDSQIMDNIKIGPYSHIRPNSKISSYSKIGNFVEIKNSQLEEESKVNHLSYIGDSIIGRSTNVGAGTITANFDGQKKHQTKIGKNSSIGANTVFVAPINLGESVTTGAGSVITKDSKDNSLAISRTKQINIENWGKKKS
;
A
#
# COMPACT_ATOMS: atom_id res chain seq x y z
N MET A 1 -17.15 -1.30 15.12
CA MET A 1 -15.73 -1.37 15.55
C MET A 1 -15.58 -2.57 16.46
N GLY A 2 -14.57 -3.40 16.21
CA GLY A 2 -14.29 -4.61 16.97
C GLY A 2 -13.66 -4.37 18.34
N LEU A 3 -13.27 -5.45 19.01
CA LEU A 3 -12.66 -5.43 20.34
C LEU A 3 -11.15 -5.12 20.26
N LYS A 4 -10.61 -4.52 21.32
CA LYS A 4 -9.17 -4.23 21.49
C LYS A 4 -8.56 -3.42 20.31
N CYS A 5 -9.31 -2.46 19.77
CA CYS A 5 -8.83 -1.55 18.75
C CYS A 5 -8.22 -0.29 19.38
N GLU A 6 -7.10 0.16 18.87
CA GLU A 6 -6.46 1.41 19.23
C GLU A 6 -6.52 2.37 18.02
N ILE A 7 -7.26 3.46 18.17
CA ILE A 7 -7.35 4.51 17.14
C ILE A 7 -6.90 5.82 17.77
N SER A 8 -5.83 6.40 17.26
CA SER A 8 -5.29 7.67 17.76
C SER A 8 -5.27 8.75 16.70
N ASN A 9 -5.75 9.94 17.03
CA ASN A 9 -5.71 11.15 16.20
C ASN A 9 -5.97 10.87 14.70
N SER A 10 -7.01 10.10 14.41
CA SER A 10 -7.32 9.65 13.06
C SER A 10 -8.79 9.78 12.74
N THR A 11 -9.11 9.84 11.46
CA THR A 11 -10.47 9.96 10.96
C THR A 11 -10.92 8.64 10.35
N VAL A 12 -12.07 8.13 10.78
CA VAL A 12 -12.66 6.89 10.27
C VAL A 12 -14.13 7.14 9.93
N TYR A 13 -14.50 6.94 8.67
CA TYR A 13 -15.87 7.09 8.18
C TYR A 13 -16.41 5.79 7.57
N ASP A 14 -17.65 5.43 7.86
CA ASP A 14 -18.46 4.38 7.21
C ASP A 14 -17.63 3.16 6.79
N SER A 15 -16.86 2.63 7.74
CA SER A 15 -15.93 1.54 7.52
C SER A 15 -16.06 0.47 8.59
N GLN A 16 -15.71 -0.75 8.22
CA GLN A 16 -15.71 -1.89 9.14
C GLN A 16 -14.29 -2.09 9.71
N ILE A 17 -14.17 -1.95 11.03
CA ILE A 17 -12.92 -2.17 11.75
C ILE A 17 -13.13 -3.40 12.62
N MET A 18 -12.40 -4.49 12.34
CA MET A 18 -12.48 -5.74 13.08
C MET A 18 -11.68 -5.67 14.38
N ASP A 19 -11.24 -6.79 14.94
CA ASP A 19 -10.60 -6.86 16.26
C ASP A 19 -9.09 -6.64 16.23
N ASN A 20 -8.53 -6.15 17.34
CA ASN A 20 -7.08 -6.02 17.55
C ASN A 20 -6.36 -5.17 16.49
N ILE A 21 -6.97 -4.07 16.08
CA ILE A 21 -6.44 -3.19 15.03
C ILE A 21 -5.81 -1.95 15.66
N LYS A 22 -4.73 -1.49 15.05
CA LYS A 22 -4.10 -0.20 15.38
C LYS A 22 -4.17 0.74 14.19
N ILE A 23 -4.74 1.94 14.42
CA ILE A 23 -4.86 2.99 13.39
C ILE A 23 -4.28 4.28 13.94
N GLY A 24 -3.41 4.90 13.16
CA GLY A 24 -2.88 6.21 13.42
C GLY A 24 -1.46 6.25 13.97
N PRO A 25 -1.05 7.45 14.40
CA PRO A 25 -1.81 8.70 14.30
C PRO A 25 -1.90 9.25 12.87
N TYR A 26 -2.86 10.19 12.66
CA TYR A 26 -3.03 10.93 11.41
C TYR A 26 -3.31 10.05 10.19
N SER A 27 -4.18 9.06 10.34
CA SER A 27 -4.69 8.24 9.25
C SER A 27 -6.09 8.68 8.85
N HIS A 28 -6.46 8.42 7.59
CA HIS A 28 -7.80 8.68 7.09
C HIS A 28 -8.40 7.44 6.45
N ILE A 29 -9.32 6.80 7.15
CA ILE A 29 -10.07 5.64 6.64
C ILE A 29 -11.39 6.15 6.10
N ARG A 30 -11.56 6.03 4.80
CA ARG A 30 -12.73 6.54 4.06
C ARG A 30 -13.77 5.46 3.84
N PRO A 31 -15.00 5.86 3.44
CA PRO A 31 -16.13 4.95 3.30
C PRO A 31 -15.85 3.68 2.48
N ASN A 32 -16.62 2.63 2.78
CA ASN A 32 -16.57 1.33 2.15
C ASN A 32 -15.23 0.59 2.31
N SER A 33 -14.50 0.89 3.39
CA SER A 33 -13.27 0.18 3.72
C SER A 33 -13.53 -0.89 4.78
N LYS A 34 -12.86 -2.03 4.64
CA LYS A 34 -12.88 -3.12 5.61
C LYS A 34 -11.46 -3.45 6.05
N ILE A 35 -11.21 -3.30 7.35
CA ILE A 35 -9.91 -3.58 7.96
C ILE A 35 -10.08 -4.82 8.82
N SER A 36 -9.46 -5.92 8.42
CA SER A 36 -9.54 -7.20 9.12
C SER A 36 -8.60 -7.27 10.31
N SER A 37 -8.86 -8.22 11.21
CA SER A 37 -8.20 -8.32 12.51
C SER A 37 -6.67 -8.36 12.42
N TYR A 38 -6.03 -7.84 13.46
CA TYR A 38 -4.57 -7.77 13.61
C TYR A 38 -3.85 -6.90 12.57
N SER A 39 -4.58 -6.18 11.74
CA SER A 39 -4.00 -5.24 10.78
C SER A 39 -3.47 -3.98 11.47
N LYS A 40 -2.49 -3.35 10.85
CA LYS A 40 -1.89 -2.12 11.35
C LYS A 40 -1.84 -1.05 10.27
N ILE A 41 -2.39 0.12 10.58
CA ILE A 41 -2.37 1.29 9.73
C ILE A 41 -1.65 2.39 10.49
N GLY A 42 -0.55 2.86 9.96
CA GLY A 42 0.27 3.88 10.60
C GLY A 42 -0.05 5.29 10.11
N ASN A 43 0.86 6.21 10.38
CA ASN A 43 0.65 7.62 10.17
C ASN A 43 0.68 8.05 8.69
N PHE A 44 -0.16 9.04 8.38
CA PHE A 44 -0.31 9.62 7.05
C PHE A 44 -0.70 8.58 5.99
N VAL A 45 -1.56 7.66 6.36
CA VAL A 45 -2.11 6.65 5.46
C VAL A 45 -3.57 6.98 5.17
N GLU A 46 -3.92 6.99 3.90
CA GLU A 46 -5.30 7.09 3.45
C GLU A 46 -5.75 5.77 2.83
N ILE A 47 -6.88 5.25 3.30
CA ILE A 47 -7.52 4.04 2.78
C ILE A 47 -8.93 4.37 2.34
N LYS A 48 -9.29 4.00 1.11
CA LYS A 48 -10.59 4.30 0.51
C LYS A 48 -11.13 3.11 -0.26
N ASN A 49 -12.37 2.73 0.03
CA ASN A 49 -13.07 1.66 -0.71
C ASN A 49 -12.19 0.42 -0.92
N SER A 50 -11.55 -0.05 0.16
CA SER A 50 -10.52 -1.08 0.10
C SER A 50 -10.69 -2.11 1.20
N GLN A 51 -10.18 -3.31 0.96
CA GLN A 51 -10.15 -4.38 1.93
C GLN A 51 -8.70 -4.69 2.32
N LEU A 52 -8.41 -4.61 3.61
CA LEU A 52 -7.17 -5.10 4.19
C LEU A 52 -7.49 -6.40 4.91
N GLU A 53 -6.92 -7.49 4.44
CA GLU A 53 -7.07 -8.80 5.07
C GLU A 53 -6.24 -8.88 6.36
N GLU A 54 -6.43 -9.96 7.12
CA GLU A 54 -5.81 -10.13 8.43
C GLU A 54 -4.30 -9.92 8.43
N GLU A 55 -3.78 -9.34 9.50
CA GLU A 55 -2.35 -9.11 9.72
C GLU A 55 -1.66 -8.24 8.68
N SER A 56 -2.41 -7.61 7.76
CA SER A 56 -1.80 -6.71 6.78
C SER A 56 -1.33 -5.40 7.41
N LYS A 57 -0.28 -4.83 6.85
CA LYS A 57 0.37 -3.64 7.40
C LYS A 57 0.54 -2.57 6.35
N VAL A 58 0.05 -1.37 6.63
CA VAL A 58 0.26 -0.15 5.84
C VAL A 58 0.68 0.95 6.82
N ASN A 59 1.97 1.11 7.04
CA ASN A 59 2.45 1.85 8.20
C ASN A 59 2.76 3.32 7.94
N HIS A 60 3.03 3.75 6.70
CA HIS A 60 3.56 5.08 6.46
C HIS A 60 3.19 5.66 5.10
N LEU A 61 2.72 6.92 5.08
CA LEU A 61 2.71 7.79 3.91
C LEU A 61 2.13 7.15 2.64
N SER A 62 1.03 6.41 2.73
CA SER A 62 0.51 5.61 1.62
C SER A 62 -0.92 5.99 1.26
N TYR A 63 -1.26 5.84 -0.01
CA TYR A 63 -2.63 5.90 -0.48
C TYR A 63 -3.06 4.54 -1.05
N ILE A 64 -4.07 3.93 -0.43
CA ILE A 64 -4.65 2.64 -0.82
C ILE A 64 -6.11 2.85 -1.19
N GLY A 65 -6.38 2.94 -2.47
CA GLY A 65 -7.72 3.15 -3.01
C GLY A 65 -8.18 2.01 -3.91
N ASP A 66 -9.45 1.64 -3.80
CA ASP A 66 -10.09 0.60 -4.61
C ASP A 66 -9.26 -0.69 -4.67
N SER A 67 -8.78 -1.16 -3.52
CA SER A 67 -7.78 -2.22 -3.45
C SER A 67 -8.15 -3.37 -2.54
N ILE A 68 -7.60 -4.54 -2.81
CA ILE A 68 -7.59 -5.68 -1.90
C ILE A 68 -6.14 -6.00 -1.54
N ILE A 69 -5.81 -5.90 -0.27
CA ILE A 69 -4.49 -6.23 0.28
C ILE A 69 -4.60 -7.56 1.02
N GLY A 70 -3.93 -8.56 0.51
CA GLY A 70 -3.97 -9.92 1.04
C GLY A 70 -3.36 -10.05 2.44
N ARG A 71 -3.75 -11.12 3.12
CA ARG A 71 -3.33 -11.45 4.48
C ARG A 71 -1.80 -11.38 4.64
N SER A 72 -1.36 -10.91 5.79
CA SER A 72 0.06 -10.83 6.17
C SER A 72 0.95 -10.09 5.17
N THR A 73 0.36 -9.23 4.33
CA THR A 73 1.10 -8.41 3.37
C THR A 73 1.61 -7.13 4.04
N ASN A 74 2.86 -6.81 3.78
CA ASN A 74 3.46 -5.56 4.22
C ASN A 74 3.58 -4.56 3.08
N VAL A 75 2.94 -3.42 3.22
CA VAL A 75 2.99 -2.32 2.24
C VAL A 75 4.03 -1.30 2.68
N GLY A 76 5.05 -1.11 1.86
CA GLY A 76 6.14 -0.17 2.12
C GLY A 76 5.70 1.28 2.12
N ALA A 77 6.45 2.12 2.79
CA ALA A 77 6.19 3.55 2.91
C ALA A 77 6.09 4.23 1.55
N GLY A 78 5.15 5.15 1.39
CA GLY A 78 4.98 5.92 0.15
C GLY A 78 4.35 5.13 -1.00
N THR A 79 3.75 3.98 -0.74
CA THR A 79 3.04 3.20 -1.76
C THR A 79 1.77 3.91 -2.20
N ILE A 80 1.54 3.97 -3.49
CA ILE A 80 0.36 4.58 -4.11
C ILE A 80 -0.32 3.56 -5.02
N THR A 81 -1.62 3.39 -4.85
CA THR A 81 -2.45 2.73 -5.84
C THR A 81 -3.03 3.80 -6.78
N ALA A 82 -2.49 3.89 -8.00
CA ALA A 82 -3.02 4.80 -9.02
C ALA A 82 -4.29 4.17 -9.61
N ASN A 83 -5.43 4.44 -8.97
CA ASN A 83 -6.70 3.77 -9.22
C ASN A 83 -7.61 4.49 -10.21
N PHE A 84 -7.27 5.69 -10.64
CA PHE A 84 -8.10 6.50 -11.53
C PHE A 84 -7.39 6.81 -12.84
N ASP A 85 -8.01 6.49 -13.98
CA ASP A 85 -7.45 6.69 -15.32
C ASP A 85 -7.88 8.00 -16.00
N GLY A 86 -8.55 8.88 -15.27
CA GLY A 86 -9.15 10.10 -15.77
C GLY A 86 -10.65 9.96 -16.10
N GLN A 87 -11.18 8.74 -16.18
CA GLN A 87 -12.59 8.45 -16.45
C GLN A 87 -13.20 7.47 -15.46
N LYS A 88 -12.47 6.37 -15.16
CA LYS A 88 -12.94 5.26 -14.32
C LYS A 88 -11.94 4.94 -13.22
N LYS A 89 -12.46 4.31 -12.17
CA LYS A 89 -11.64 3.71 -11.12
C LYS A 89 -11.44 2.24 -11.41
N HIS A 90 -10.22 1.79 -11.13
CA HIS A 90 -9.78 0.42 -11.34
C HIS A 90 -9.23 -0.17 -10.06
N GLN A 91 -9.26 -1.48 -9.94
CA GLN A 91 -8.87 -2.20 -8.73
C GLN A 91 -7.42 -2.66 -8.78
N THR A 92 -6.76 -2.57 -7.63
CA THR A 92 -5.49 -3.23 -7.35
C THR A 92 -5.73 -4.42 -6.42
N LYS A 93 -5.20 -5.60 -6.78
CA LYS A 93 -5.21 -6.77 -5.91
C LYS A 93 -3.78 -7.20 -5.61
N ILE A 94 -3.47 -7.39 -4.36
CA ILE A 94 -2.17 -7.89 -3.90
C ILE A 94 -2.41 -9.14 -3.07
N GLY A 95 -1.81 -10.25 -3.49
CA GLY A 95 -1.94 -11.54 -2.83
C GLY A 95 -1.29 -11.55 -1.45
N LYS A 96 -1.65 -12.54 -0.64
CA LYS A 96 -1.15 -12.72 0.72
C LYS A 96 0.37 -12.89 0.78
N ASN A 97 0.95 -12.63 1.95
CA ASN A 97 2.38 -12.80 2.23
C ASN A 97 3.30 -11.99 1.31
N SER A 98 2.80 -10.92 0.72
CA SER A 98 3.58 -10.07 -0.19
C SER A 98 4.35 -8.98 0.56
N SER A 99 5.45 -8.54 -0.02
CA SER A 99 6.29 -7.47 0.52
C SER A 99 6.44 -6.36 -0.53
N ILE A 100 5.78 -5.26 -0.30
CA ILE A 100 5.78 -4.13 -1.23
C ILE A 100 6.88 -3.16 -0.84
N GLY A 101 7.80 -2.93 -1.75
CA GLY A 101 8.91 -1.98 -1.54
C GLY A 101 8.42 -0.55 -1.39
N ALA A 102 9.17 0.26 -0.66
CA ALA A 102 8.85 1.67 -0.45
C ALA A 102 8.73 2.43 -1.79
N ASN A 103 7.84 3.41 -1.84
CA ASN A 103 7.58 4.22 -3.04
C ASN A 103 7.20 3.40 -4.29
N THR A 104 6.52 2.28 -4.10
CA THR A 104 5.93 1.53 -5.22
C THR A 104 4.65 2.22 -5.66
N VAL A 105 4.50 2.42 -6.97
CA VAL A 105 3.25 2.87 -7.59
C VAL A 105 2.63 1.71 -8.36
N PHE A 106 1.40 1.36 -8.02
CA PHE A 106 0.60 0.40 -8.78
C PHE A 106 -0.33 1.13 -9.73
N VAL A 107 -0.20 0.87 -11.02
CA VAL A 107 -1.11 1.42 -12.04
C VAL A 107 -2.24 0.41 -12.25
N ALA A 108 -3.38 0.68 -11.65
CA ALA A 108 -4.56 -0.18 -11.75
C ALA A 108 -5.21 -0.13 -13.16
N PRO A 109 -5.86 -1.21 -13.65
CA PRO A 109 -6.08 -2.48 -12.94
C PRO A 109 -4.82 -3.34 -12.90
N ILE A 110 -4.57 -3.98 -11.76
CA ILE A 110 -3.40 -4.84 -11.59
C ILE A 110 -3.64 -5.93 -10.54
N ASN A 111 -3.08 -7.12 -10.79
CA ASN A 111 -3.15 -8.25 -9.90
C ASN A 111 -1.75 -8.81 -9.62
N LEU A 112 -1.36 -8.79 -8.37
CA LEU A 112 -0.18 -9.50 -7.89
C LEU A 112 -0.63 -10.80 -7.22
N GLY A 113 0.06 -11.88 -7.53
CA GLY A 113 -0.12 -13.17 -6.87
C GLY A 113 0.32 -13.16 -5.41
N GLU A 114 0.43 -14.33 -4.82
CA GLU A 114 0.89 -14.52 -3.44
C GLU A 114 2.41 -14.43 -3.33
N SER A 115 2.92 -13.98 -2.19
CA SER A 115 4.35 -13.91 -1.91
C SER A 115 5.15 -13.13 -2.96
N VAL A 116 4.56 -12.08 -3.50
CA VAL A 116 5.23 -11.18 -4.44
C VAL A 116 6.00 -10.11 -3.68
N THR A 117 7.22 -9.85 -4.12
CA THR A 117 8.01 -8.72 -3.65
C THR A 117 8.11 -7.68 -4.76
N THR A 118 7.96 -6.40 -4.42
CA THR A 118 8.27 -5.32 -5.37
C THR A 118 9.54 -4.58 -4.96
N GLY A 119 10.37 -4.22 -5.93
CA GLY A 119 11.54 -3.39 -5.67
C GLY A 119 11.13 -1.96 -5.30
N ALA A 120 11.78 -1.37 -4.31
CA ALA A 120 11.52 0.01 -3.92
C ALA A 120 11.64 0.99 -5.12
N GLY A 121 10.75 1.97 -5.20
CA GLY A 121 10.73 2.95 -6.29
C GLY A 121 10.20 2.43 -7.62
N SER A 122 9.60 1.24 -7.65
CA SER A 122 9.07 0.65 -8.88
C SER A 122 7.70 1.21 -9.24
N VAL A 123 7.45 1.35 -10.54
CA VAL A 123 6.11 1.59 -11.10
C VAL A 123 5.64 0.27 -11.73
N ILE A 124 4.66 -0.37 -11.11
CA ILE A 124 4.17 -1.69 -11.51
C ILE A 124 2.94 -1.52 -12.38
N THR A 125 3.05 -1.96 -13.63
CA THR A 125 2.02 -1.80 -14.68
C THR A 125 1.53 -3.12 -15.25
N LYS A 126 2.11 -4.25 -14.81
CA LYS A 126 1.76 -5.59 -15.27
C LYS A 126 1.56 -6.52 -14.09
N ASP A 127 0.66 -7.47 -14.27
CA ASP A 127 0.41 -8.52 -13.29
C ASP A 127 1.69 -9.32 -12.99
N SER A 128 1.78 -9.81 -11.77
CA SER A 128 2.88 -10.65 -11.32
C SER A 128 2.36 -11.99 -10.80
N LYS A 129 3.02 -13.06 -11.17
CA LYS A 129 2.71 -14.41 -10.67
C LYS A 129 3.19 -14.60 -9.24
N ASP A 130 2.71 -15.63 -8.57
CA ASP A 130 3.16 -16.01 -7.24
C ASP A 130 4.68 -16.13 -7.16
N ASN A 131 5.23 -15.78 -6.00
CA ASN A 131 6.65 -15.88 -5.68
C ASN A 131 7.58 -15.08 -6.62
N SER A 132 7.07 -13.99 -7.21
CA SER A 132 7.83 -13.14 -8.12
C SER A 132 8.48 -11.97 -7.40
N LEU A 133 9.60 -11.51 -7.96
CA LEU A 133 10.17 -10.19 -7.68
C LEU A 133 9.86 -9.27 -8.87
N ALA A 134 9.00 -8.28 -8.66
CA ALA A 134 8.65 -7.27 -9.66
C ALA A 134 9.48 -6.00 -9.45
N ILE A 135 10.26 -5.63 -10.44
CA ILE A 135 11.09 -4.40 -10.42
C ILE A 135 10.85 -3.63 -11.71
N SER A 136 10.54 -2.36 -11.58
CA SER A 136 10.36 -1.44 -12.71
C SER A 136 10.89 -0.07 -12.32
N ARG A 137 12.18 0.12 -12.48
CA ARG A 137 12.89 1.38 -12.21
C ARG A 137 14.13 1.51 -13.08
N THR A 138 14.57 2.74 -13.31
CA THR A 138 15.76 3.04 -14.09
C THR A 138 17.03 2.52 -13.40
N LYS A 139 17.97 2.00 -14.19
CA LYS A 139 19.30 1.62 -13.69
C LYS A 139 20.04 2.86 -13.19
N GLN A 140 20.61 2.76 -12.00
CA GLN A 140 21.41 3.86 -11.43
C GLN A 140 22.66 4.14 -12.27
N ILE A 141 22.93 5.42 -12.46
CA ILE A 141 24.16 5.91 -13.08
C ILE A 141 24.84 6.85 -12.09
N ASN A 142 26.12 6.64 -11.84
CA ASN A 142 26.93 7.53 -11.04
C ASN A 142 27.84 8.36 -11.94
N ILE A 143 27.76 9.70 -11.83
CA ILE A 143 28.64 10.62 -12.54
C ILE A 143 29.65 11.14 -11.53
N GLU A 144 30.88 10.64 -11.64
CA GLU A 144 31.97 11.00 -10.72
C GLU A 144 32.37 12.46 -10.89
N ASN A 145 32.81 13.08 -9.81
CA ASN A 145 33.28 14.46 -9.76
C ASN A 145 32.24 15.51 -10.17
N TRP A 146 30.96 15.17 -10.20
CA TRP A 146 29.87 16.12 -10.54
C TRP A 146 29.90 17.38 -9.68
N GLY A 147 30.16 17.25 -8.38
CA GLY A 147 30.21 18.37 -7.43
C GLY A 147 31.43 19.27 -7.57
N LYS A 148 32.50 18.85 -8.23
CA LYS A 148 33.72 19.63 -8.43
C LYS A 148 33.66 20.60 -9.60
N LYS A 149 32.66 20.51 -10.46
CA LYS A 149 32.49 21.39 -11.65
C LYS A 149 31.91 22.78 -11.33
N LYS A 150 31.70 23.10 -10.05
CA LYS A 150 31.09 24.36 -9.62
C LYS A 150 32.08 25.31 -8.95
N SER A 151 33.36 25.11 -9.13
CA SER A 151 34.39 26.05 -8.66
C SER A 151 34.97 26.84 -9.84
#